data_82f2a1f51f8ed57d69e784b8ea4ff7bc
#
_entry.id   82f2a1f51f8ed57d69e784b8ea4ff7bc
#
_cell.length_a   1.000
_cell.length_b   1.000
_cell.length_c   1.000
_cell.angle_alpha   90.00
_cell.angle_beta   90.00
_cell.angle_gamma   90.00
#
_symmetry.space_group_name_H-M   'P 1'
#
loop_
_entity.id
_entity.type
_entity.pdbx_description
1 polymer ?
#
loop_
_entity_poly.entity_id
_entity_poly.type
_entity_poly.pdbx_seq_one_letter_code
_entity_poly.pdbx_strand_id
1 'polypeptide(L)'
;MSNQKKVSFLQGWKLNLRSWKIWWEISPRRFIAVFLKALFSALSPYVTIFLSARLIGELAEGRDPRRLAGWALLTLVLEAILTLANSLFKRWVQYELTCGYQPYQHLYMNKMQGLDFADMDRQEIYDLYSQIAQSDAWSRWGLRKSPLFFESMITGILQILGGIGLSFSLFTTPVPASHPFSFLNHPLFALLLIFLMLAIAVLAPVCGNRGTRYWNQYGEMARAGNRSFSFYGFMCTERERAVDLRMYDQQDQVCNRYMNELNTFGPRSLIARYARGPMGLWVSLSSALSVLLTGIVYLYVCL
;
A
#
# COMPACT_ATOMS: atom_id res chain seq x y z
N MET A 1 -14.88 -25.31 -4.02
CA MET A 1 -15.06 -23.83 -4.12
C MET A 1 -15.65 -23.36 -2.80
N SER A 2 -14.83 -22.83 -1.93
CA SER A 2 -15.26 -22.30 -0.63
C SER A 2 -16.16 -21.08 -0.89
N ASN A 3 -17.37 -21.13 -0.38
CA ASN A 3 -18.36 -20.05 -0.44
C ASN A 3 -17.94 -18.94 0.53
N GLN A 4 -16.88 -18.18 0.17
CA GLN A 4 -16.43 -17.04 0.99
C GLN A 4 -17.57 -16.03 1.07
N LYS A 5 -18.19 -15.92 2.23
CA LYS A 5 -19.14 -14.85 2.53
C LYS A 5 -18.48 -13.51 2.21
N LYS A 6 -19.07 -12.77 1.29
CA LYS A 6 -18.62 -11.40 0.98
C LYS A 6 -18.65 -10.58 2.27
N VAL A 7 -17.49 -10.23 2.79
CA VAL A 7 -17.37 -9.37 3.96
C VAL A 7 -17.91 -7.98 3.57
N SER A 8 -18.91 -7.50 4.30
CA SER A 8 -19.44 -6.15 4.11
C SER A 8 -18.34 -5.11 4.44
N PHE A 9 -18.40 -3.94 3.80
CA PHE A 9 -17.47 -2.83 4.07
C PHE A 9 -17.40 -2.49 5.56
N LEU A 10 -18.54 -2.42 6.24
CA LEU A 10 -18.62 -2.16 7.68
C LEU A 10 -17.96 -3.26 8.53
N GLN A 11 -18.10 -4.52 8.14
CA GLN A 11 -17.42 -5.63 8.80
C GLN A 11 -15.91 -5.56 8.60
N GLY A 12 -15.46 -5.24 7.37
CA GLY A 12 -14.04 -5.03 7.08
C GLY A 12 -13.44 -3.90 7.93
N TRP A 13 -14.18 -2.79 8.09
CA TRP A 13 -13.75 -1.68 8.92
C TRP A 13 -13.65 -2.06 10.40
N LYS A 14 -14.65 -2.77 10.95
CA LYS A 14 -14.60 -3.29 12.33
C LYS A 14 -13.40 -4.21 12.57
N LEU A 15 -13.08 -5.08 11.61
CA LEU A 15 -11.92 -5.96 11.69
C LEU A 15 -10.60 -5.17 11.70
N ASN A 16 -10.47 -4.12 10.89
CA ASN A 16 -9.30 -3.25 10.90
C ASN A 16 -9.14 -2.52 12.24
N LEU A 17 -10.23 -1.96 12.78
CA LEU A 17 -10.18 -1.29 14.09
C LEU A 17 -9.78 -2.25 15.21
N ARG A 18 -10.32 -3.49 15.20
CA ARG A 18 -9.93 -4.54 16.16
C ARG A 18 -8.44 -4.89 16.02
N SER A 19 -7.97 -5.00 14.80
CA SER A 19 -6.56 -5.26 14.50
C SER A 19 -5.64 -4.14 14.99
N TRP A 20 -6.03 -2.88 14.80
CA TRP A 20 -5.27 -1.73 15.30
C TRP A 20 -5.26 -1.67 16.83
N LYS A 21 -6.37 -2.05 17.50
CA LYS A 21 -6.40 -2.15 18.95
C LYS A 21 -5.40 -3.19 19.48
N ILE A 22 -5.36 -4.38 18.86
CA ILE A 22 -4.38 -5.43 19.22
C ILE A 22 -2.94 -4.92 19.04
N TRP A 23 -2.66 -4.26 17.93
CA TRP A 23 -1.32 -3.69 17.69
C TRP A 23 -0.98 -2.54 18.64
N TRP A 24 -1.97 -1.73 19.03
CA TRP A 24 -1.77 -0.69 20.02
C TRP A 24 -1.37 -1.27 21.38
N GLU A 25 -1.97 -2.37 21.79
CA GLU A 25 -1.60 -3.09 23.01
C GLU A 25 -0.17 -3.69 22.93
N ILE A 26 0.22 -4.17 21.73
CA ILE A 26 1.55 -4.76 21.52
C ILE A 26 2.64 -3.69 21.44
N SER A 27 2.43 -2.64 20.65
CA SER A 27 3.44 -1.59 20.39
C SER A 27 2.79 -0.24 20.08
N PRO A 28 2.43 0.55 21.09
CA PRO A 28 1.86 1.89 20.90
C PRO A 28 2.86 2.85 20.23
N ARG A 29 4.17 2.69 20.51
CA ARG A 29 5.24 3.51 19.92
C ARG A 29 5.26 3.44 18.40
N ARG A 30 4.91 2.29 17.82
CA ARG A 30 4.83 2.10 16.38
C ARG A 30 3.78 3.00 15.73
N PHE A 31 2.59 3.13 16.34
CA PHE A 31 1.53 4.00 15.82
C PHE A 31 1.93 5.47 15.86
N ILE A 32 2.61 5.88 16.94
CA ILE A 32 3.13 7.24 17.07
C ILE A 32 4.19 7.50 15.99
N ALA A 33 5.14 6.59 15.81
CA ALA A 33 6.17 6.71 14.78
C ALA A 33 5.58 6.76 13.37
N VAL A 34 4.58 5.92 13.07
CA VAL A 34 3.87 5.90 11.79
C VAL A 34 3.10 7.20 11.56
N PHE A 35 2.40 7.72 12.57
CA PHE A 35 1.68 8.98 12.49
C PHE A 35 2.62 10.15 12.21
N LEU A 36 3.72 10.28 12.94
CA LEU A 36 4.71 11.33 12.73
C LEU A 36 5.35 11.22 11.33
N LYS A 37 5.73 10.01 10.91
CA LYS A 37 6.24 9.80 9.55
C LYS A 37 5.21 10.24 8.50
N ALA A 38 3.95 9.82 8.64
CA ALA A 38 2.88 10.19 7.71
C ALA A 38 2.67 11.70 7.65
N LEU A 39 2.71 12.39 8.81
CA LEU A 39 2.57 13.83 8.91
C LEU A 39 3.70 14.55 8.15
N PHE A 40 4.95 14.24 8.44
CA PHE A 40 6.09 14.89 7.78
C PHE A 40 6.17 14.55 6.28
N SER A 41 5.86 13.30 5.92
CA SER A 41 5.81 12.87 4.52
C SER A 41 4.69 13.55 3.73
N ALA A 42 3.53 13.81 4.36
CA ALA A 42 2.43 14.51 3.72
C ALA A 42 2.69 16.03 3.64
N LEU A 43 3.36 16.60 4.63
CA LEU A 43 3.63 18.04 4.69
C LEU A 43 4.71 18.49 3.70
N SER A 44 5.73 17.67 3.48
CA SER A 44 6.88 17.98 2.63
C SER A 44 6.48 18.52 1.25
N PRO A 45 5.66 17.88 0.41
CA PRO A 45 5.34 18.39 -0.91
C PRO A 45 4.61 19.74 -0.87
N TYR A 46 3.80 20.01 0.15
CA TYR A 46 3.08 21.28 0.27
C TYR A 46 4.00 22.45 0.63
N VAL A 47 4.96 22.20 1.51
CA VAL A 47 5.99 23.19 1.84
C VAL A 47 6.85 23.50 0.63
N THR A 48 7.28 22.49 -0.13
CA THR A 48 8.03 22.65 -1.37
C THR A 48 7.26 23.49 -2.39
N ILE A 49 5.99 23.19 -2.62
CA ILE A 49 5.13 23.93 -3.56
C ILE A 49 5.00 25.39 -3.11
N PHE A 50 4.72 25.64 -1.83
CA PHE A 50 4.57 27.00 -1.31
C PHE A 50 5.85 27.83 -1.44
N LEU A 51 6.99 27.26 -1.06
CA LEU A 51 8.28 27.96 -1.13
C LEU A 51 8.71 28.18 -2.59
N SER A 52 8.50 27.21 -3.46
CA SER A 52 8.77 27.36 -4.90
C SER A 52 7.91 28.44 -5.53
N ALA A 53 6.63 28.52 -5.19
CA ALA A 53 5.73 29.57 -5.66
C ALA A 53 6.21 30.96 -5.21
N ARG A 54 6.66 31.12 -3.97
CA ARG A 54 7.24 32.37 -3.46
C ARG A 54 8.52 32.77 -4.18
N LEU A 55 9.39 31.79 -4.43
CA LEU A 55 10.66 32.03 -5.13
C LEU A 55 10.41 32.45 -6.59
N ILE A 56 9.45 31.82 -7.28
CA ILE A 56 9.05 32.20 -8.65
C ILE A 56 8.42 33.60 -8.65
N GLY A 57 7.56 33.94 -7.68
CA GLY A 57 6.95 35.26 -7.56
C GLY A 57 8.01 36.37 -7.41
N GLU A 58 8.98 36.17 -6.54
CA GLU A 58 10.09 37.15 -6.33
C GLU A 58 10.97 37.27 -7.59
N LEU A 59 11.15 36.18 -8.33
CA LEU A 59 11.88 36.21 -9.60
C LEU A 59 11.13 37.01 -10.69
N ALA A 60 9.81 36.94 -10.68
CA ALA A 60 8.94 37.60 -11.66
C ALA A 60 8.78 39.11 -11.37
N GLU A 61 8.59 39.47 -10.10
CA GLU A 61 8.22 40.86 -9.71
C GLU A 61 9.40 41.73 -9.31
N GLY A 62 10.30 41.22 -8.46
CA GLY A 62 11.27 42.09 -7.78
C GLY A 62 12.70 42.03 -8.33
N ARG A 63 13.15 40.84 -8.78
CA ARG A 63 14.54 40.57 -9.19
C ARG A 63 15.64 41.07 -8.23
N ASP A 64 15.29 41.25 -6.93
CA ASP A 64 16.26 41.61 -5.90
C ASP A 64 17.14 40.43 -5.54
N PRO A 65 18.44 40.42 -5.83
CA PRO A 65 19.31 39.26 -5.60
C PRO A 65 19.39 38.86 -4.13
N ARG A 66 19.26 39.80 -3.19
CA ARG A 66 19.34 39.51 -1.75
C ARG A 66 18.09 38.78 -1.26
N ARG A 67 16.92 39.22 -1.67
CA ARG A 67 15.64 38.53 -1.32
C ARG A 67 15.55 37.17 -1.97
N LEU A 68 15.95 37.06 -3.23
CA LEU A 68 15.97 35.77 -3.94
C LEU A 68 16.92 34.79 -3.24
N ALA A 69 18.13 35.21 -2.87
CA ALA A 69 19.09 34.41 -2.13
C ALA A 69 18.53 34.00 -0.76
N GLY A 70 17.82 34.88 -0.07
CA GLY A 70 17.16 34.60 1.20
C GLY A 70 16.08 33.51 1.08
N TRP A 71 15.18 33.62 0.10
CA TRP A 71 14.16 32.62 -0.16
C TRP A 71 14.76 31.28 -0.61
N ALA A 72 15.78 31.29 -1.46
CA ALA A 72 16.48 30.10 -1.88
C ALA A 72 17.16 29.38 -0.70
N LEU A 73 17.84 30.11 0.17
CA LEU A 73 18.47 29.56 1.37
C LEU A 73 17.40 28.97 2.34
N LEU A 74 16.31 29.72 2.57
CA LEU A 74 15.22 29.28 3.41
C LEU A 74 14.61 27.95 2.88
N THR A 75 14.40 27.88 1.57
CA THR A 75 13.88 26.66 0.92
C THR A 75 14.84 25.49 1.14
N LEU A 76 16.12 25.68 0.90
CA LEU A 76 17.15 24.66 1.07
C LEU A 76 17.22 24.15 2.52
N VAL A 77 17.25 25.07 3.49
CA VAL A 77 17.31 24.71 4.92
C VAL A 77 16.05 23.98 5.36
N LEU A 78 14.87 24.46 4.98
CA LEU A 78 13.60 23.86 5.39
C LEU A 78 13.41 22.48 4.75
N GLU A 79 13.76 22.32 3.47
CA GLU A 79 13.75 21.03 2.79
C GLU A 79 14.74 20.03 3.42
N ALA A 80 15.92 20.49 3.80
CA ALA A 80 16.90 19.67 4.49
C ALA A 80 16.36 19.18 5.85
N ILE A 81 15.72 20.07 6.62
CA ILE A 81 15.10 19.72 7.91
C ILE A 81 13.96 18.72 7.71
N LEU A 82 13.06 18.93 6.75
CA LEU A 82 11.95 18.03 6.47
C LEU A 82 12.43 16.67 6.00
N THR A 83 13.43 16.62 5.14
CA THR A 83 14.04 15.38 4.64
C THR A 83 14.72 14.60 5.77
N LEU A 84 15.45 15.30 6.64
CA LEU A 84 16.08 14.71 7.81
C LEU A 84 15.02 14.14 8.77
N ALA A 85 14.00 14.91 9.11
CA ALA A 85 12.90 14.49 9.97
C ALA A 85 12.19 13.26 9.40
N ASN A 86 11.85 13.29 8.10
CA ASN A 86 11.21 12.16 7.42
C ASN A 86 12.09 10.90 7.44
N SER A 87 13.40 11.06 7.24
CA SER A 87 14.37 9.96 7.30
C SER A 87 14.50 9.37 8.69
N LEU A 88 14.51 10.20 9.73
CA LEU A 88 14.54 9.76 11.13
C LEU A 88 13.26 8.98 11.51
N PHE A 89 12.09 9.50 11.15
CA PHE A 89 10.82 8.80 11.42
C PHE A 89 10.69 7.53 10.60
N LYS A 90 11.15 7.52 9.35
CA LYS A 90 11.22 6.29 8.54
C LYS A 90 12.08 5.23 9.19
N ARG A 91 13.24 5.62 9.71
CA ARG A 91 14.14 4.71 10.44
C ARG A 91 13.52 4.21 11.74
N TRP A 92 12.81 5.07 12.47
CA TRP A 92 12.10 4.67 13.68
C TRP A 92 10.98 3.67 13.37
N VAL A 93 10.16 3.92 12.35
CA VAL A 93 9.13 2.96 11.89
C VAL A 93 9.78 1.62 11.50
N GLN A 94 10.91 1.63 10.81
CA GLN A 94 11.60 0.41 10.42
C GLN A 94 12.14 -0.36 11.65
N TYR A 95 12.65 0.34 12.64
CA TYR A 95 13.06 -0.26 13.90
C TYR A 95 11.89 -0.93 14.62
N GLU A 96 10.77 -0.22 14.78
CA GLU A 96 9.55 -0.76 15.40
C GLU A 96 8.95 -1.95 14.61
N LEU A 97 9.11 -1.96 13.28
CA LEU A 97 8.74 -3.09 12.44
C LEU A 97 9.55 -4.35 12.75
N THR A 98 10.85 -4.17 12.97
CA THR A 98 11.78 -5.26 13.27
C THR A 98 11.57 -5.77 14.68
N CYS A 99 11.51 -4.87 15.67
CA CYS A 99 11.31 -5.23 17.08
C CYS A 99 9.89 -5.77 17.34
N GLY A 100 8.88 -5.32 16.60
CA GLY A 100 7.50 -5.77 16.74
C GLY A 100 7.23 -7.19 16.24
N TYR A 101 8.21 -7.82 15.58
CA TYR A 101 8.05 -9.20 15.11
C TYR A 101 7.98 -10.22 16.27
N GLN A 102 8.82 -10.08 17.27
CA GLN A 102 8.84 -10.99 18.42
C GLN A 102 7.54 -10.97 19.25
N PRO A 103 7.03 -9.81 19.71
CA PRO A 103 5.76 -9.76 20.44
C PRO A 103 4.57 -10.22 19.59
N TYR A 104 4.63 -10.02 18.26
CA TYR A 104 3.62 -10.57 17.36
C TYR A 104 3.63 -12.09 17.32
N GLN A 105 4.79 -12.73 17.25
CA GLN A 105 4.91 -14.20 17.34
C GLN A 105 4.46 -14.71 18.72
N HIS A 106 4.79 -14.01 19.79
CA HIS A 106 4.38 -14.34 21.13
C HIS A 106 2.84 -14.35 21.31
N LEU A 107 2.13 -13.48 20.59
CA LEU A 107 0.66 -13.48 20.57
C LEU A 107 0.09 -14.83 20.11
N TYR A 108 0.65 -15.40 19.04
CA TYR A 108 0.23 -16.71 18.53
C TYR A 108 0.64 -17.84 19.46
N MET A 109 1.87 -17.81 19.94
CA MET A 109 2.37 -18.81 20.90
C MET A 109 1.50 -18.86 22.15
N ASN A 110 1.19 -17.70 22.76
CA ASN A 110 0.33 -17.62 23.93
C ASN A 110 -1.08 -18.17 23.63
N LYS A 111 -1.62 -17.85 22.44
CA LYS A 111 -2.94 -18.35 22.06
C LYS A 111 -2.94 -19.86 21.88
N MET A 112 -1.91 -20.42 21.24
CA MET A 112 -1.77 -21.86 21.06
C MET A 112 -1.56 -22.59 22.38
N GLN A 113 -0.72 -22.07 23.26
CA GLN A 113 -0.49 -22.63 24.59
C GLN A 113 -1.70 -22.57 25.54
N GLY A 114 -2.59 -21.58 25.30
CA GLY A 114 -3.82 -21.44 26.05
C GLY A 114 -5.01 -22.25 25.52
N LEU A 115 -4.80 -23.09 24.51
CA LEU A 115 -5.81 -24.02 24.01
C LEU A 115 -5.74 -25.32 24.80
N ASP A 116 -6.89 -25.93 25.03
CA ASP A 116 -6.95 -27.28 25.60
C ASP A 116 -6.33 -28.29 24.63
N PHE A 117 -5.75 -29.37 25.15
CA PHE A 117 -5.11 -30.42 24.35
C PHE A 117 -6.05 -31.00 23.29
N ALA A 118 -7.31 -31.19 23.63
CA ALA A 118 -8.35 -31.69 22.70
C ALA A 118 -8.60 -30.73 21.54
N ASP A 119 -8.45 -29.42 21.74
CA ASP A 119 -8.61 -28.41 20.67
C ASP A 119 -7.34 -28.33 19.82
N MET A 120 -6.14 -28.49 20.39
CA MET A 120 -4.89 -28.49 19.65
C MET A 120 -4.80 -29.64 18.64
N ASP A 121 -5.38 -30.79 18.94
CA ASP A 121 -5.39 -31.97 18.07
C ASP A 121 -6.42 -31.89 16.93
N ARG A 122 -7.24 -30.85 16.91
CA ARG A 122 -8.22 -30.64 15.83
C ARG A 122 -7.56 -30.16 14.55
N GLN A 123 -7.82 -30.88 13.47
CA GLN A 123 -7.33 -30.53 12.13
C GLN A 123 -7.70 -29.07 11.73
N GLU A 124 -8.87 -28.60 12.16
CA GLU A 124 -9.34 -27.24 11.87
C GLU A 124 -8.41 -26.15 12.45
N ILE A 125 -7.92 -26.36 13.67
CA ILE A 125 -7.00 -25.43 14.34
C ILE A 125 -5.66 -25.41 13.62
N TYR A 126 -5.15 -26.57 13.24
CA TYR A 126 -3.93 -26.69 12.46
C TYR A 126 -4.06 -26.00 11.09
N ASP A 127 -5.17 -26.18 10.41
CA ASP A 127 -5.45 -25.55 9.12
C ASP A 127 -5.54 -24.01 9.24
N LEU A 128 -6.18 -23.50 10.29
CA LEU A 128 -6.23 -22.06 10.57
C LEU A 128 -4.84 -21.50 10.85
N TYR A 129 -4.06 -22.17 11.71
CA TYR A 129 -2.67 -21.75 11.98
C TYR A 129 -1.82 -21.73 10.71
N SER A 130 -1.90 -22.80 9.90
CA SER A 130 -1.20 -22.91 8.62
C SER A 130 -1.61 -21.79 7.65
N GLN A 131 -2.90 -21.44 7.59
CA GLN A 131 -3.38 -20.33 6.76
C GLN A 131 -2.82 -18.97 7.22
N ILE A 132 -2.76 -18.73 8.53
CA ILE A 132 -2.18 -17.52 9.09
C ILE A 132 -0.70 -17.45 8.76
N ALA A 133 0.06 -18.50 9.04
CA ALA A 133 1.49 -18.57 8.77
C ALA A 133 1.83 -18.35 7.29
N GLN A 134 1.06 -18.96 6.39
CA GLN A 134 1.22 -18.75 4.94
C GLN A 134 0.87 -17.33 4.51
N SER A 135 -0.20 -16.75 5.07
CA SER A 135 -0.58 -15.37 4.77
C SER A 135 0.51 -14.37 5.21
N ASP A 136 1.11 -14.59 6.36
CA ASP A 136 2.19 -13.77 6.88
C ASP A 136 3.50 -13.90 6.09
N ALA A 137 3.84 -15.11 5.67
CA ALA A 137 5.07 -15.37 4.93
C ALA A 137 5.01 -14.85 3.47
N TRP A 138 3.92 -15.09 2.79
CA TRP A 138 3.82 -14.87 1.34
C TRP A 138 3.29 -13.51 0.95
N SER A 139 2.19 -13.08 1.53
CA SER A 139 1.49 -11.89 1.04
C SER A 139 1.61 -10.71 1.99
N ARG A 140 2.14 -10.93 3.18
CA ARG A 140 2.10 -9.96 4.27
C ARG A 140 0.68 -9.40 4.49
N TRP A 141 -0.33 -10.22 4.25
CA TRP A 141 -1.73 -9.92 4.53
C TRP A 141 -2.07 -10.30 5.98
N GLY A 142 -3.27 -9.93 6.42
CA GLY A 142 -3.74 -10.25 7.75
C GLY A 142 -3.28 -9.26 8.81
N LEU A 143 -3.18 -9.73 10.05
CA LEU A 143 -2.88 -8.89 11.21
C LEU A 143 -1.53 -8.17 11.09
N ARG A 144 -0.53 -8.83 10.53
CA ARG A 144 0.81 -8.25 10.35
C ARG A 144 0.84 -7.02 9.45
N LYS A 145 -0.03 -6.96 8.43
CA LYS A 145 -0.10 -5.84 7.48
C LYS A 145 -0.99 -4.69 7.94
N SER A 146 -1.81 -4.91 8.94
CA SER A 146 -2.77 -3.92 9.43
C SER A 146 -2.16 -2.55 9.77
N PRO A 147 -0.97 -2.43 10.39
CA PRO A 147 -0.35 -1.13 10.64
C PRO A 147 0.07 -0.38 9.37
N LEU A 148 0.32 -1.08 8.25
CA LEU A 148 0.62 -0.44 6.96
C LEU A 148 -0.63 0.22 6.36
N PHE A 149 -1.82 -0.36 6.58
CA PHE A 149 -3.08 0.28 6.20
C PHE A 149 -3.34 1.53 7.02
N PHE A 150 -3.00 1.52 8.31
CA PHE A 150 -3.08 2.71 9.15
C PHE A 150 -2.20 3.84 8.58
N GLU A 151 -0.95 3.55 8.24
CA GLU A 151 -0.05 4.51 7.61
C GLU A 151 -0.64 5.10 6.32
N SER A 152 -1.10 4.25 5.41
CA SER A 152 -1.68 4.68 4.13
C SER A 152 -2.94 5.53 4.32
N MET A 153 -3.77 5.19 5.31
CA MET A 153 -4.98 5.93 5.63
C MET A 153 -4.65 7.33 6.17
N ILE A 154 -3.76 7.43 7.15
CA ILE A 154 -3.37 8.73 7.73
C ILE A 154 -2.70 9.61 6.68
N THR A 155 -1.77 9.04 5.92
CA THR A 155 -1.11 9.78 4.82
C THR A 155 -2.15 10.28 3.81
N GLY A 156 -3.10 9.44 3.40
CA GLY A 156 -4.16 9.83 2.47
C GLY A 156 -5.05 10.95 3.01
N ILE A 157 -5.46 10.89 4.27
CA ILE A 157 -6.27 11.94 4.91
C ILE A 157 -5.49 13.26 4.93
N LEU A 158 -4.23 13.24 5.36
CA LEU A 158 -3.39 14.44 5.43
C LEU A 158 -3.13 15.03 4.04
N GLN A 159 -2.93 14.18 3.03
CA GLN A 159 -2.76 14.64 1.65
C GLN A 159 -4.05 15.28 1.10
N ILE A 160 -5.23 14.71 1.38
CA ILE A 160 -6.51 15.30 0.98
C ILE A 160 -6.69 16.68 1.64
N LEU A 161 -6.45 16.79 2.96
CA LEU A 161 -6.59 18.05 3.68
C LEU A 161 -5.62 19.12 3.14
N GLY A 162 -4.36 18.75 2.92
CA GLY A 162 -3.37 19.65 2.35
C GLY A 162 -3.70 20.05 0.91
N GLY A 163 -4.17 19.10 0.09
CA GLY A 163 -4.63 19.36 -1.27
C GLY A 163 -5.79 20.34 -1.32
N ILE A 164 -6.81 20.17 -0.46
CA ILE A 164 -7.92 21.09 -0.34
C ILE A 164 -7.43 22.49 0.04
N GLY A 165 -6.54 22.58 1.04
CA GLY A 165 -5.98 23.84 1.50
C GLY A 165 -5.24 24.62 0.41
N LEU A 166 -4.41 23.95 -0.40
CA LEU A 166 -3.72 24.59 -1.52
C LEU A 166 -4.64 24.91 -2.70
N SER A 167 -5.58 24.04 -3.00
CA SER A 167 -6.51 24.24 -4.13
C SER A 167 -7.54 25.33 -3.87
N PHE A 168 -7.81 25.67 -2.61
CA PHE A 168 -8.79 26.69 -2.27
C PHE A 168 -8.45 28.05 -2.90
N SER A 169 -7.19 28.47 -2.82
CA SER A 169 -6.72 29.73 -3.42
C SER A 169 -6.87 29.73 -4.95
N LEU A 170 -6.66 28.60 -5.60
CA LEU A 170 -6.77 28.44 -7.05
C LEU A 170 -8.19 28.67 -7.54
N PHE A 171 -9.21 28.16 -6.84
CA PHE A 171 -10.61 28.33 -7.19
C PHE A 171 -11.18 29.71 -6.84
N THR A 172 -10.50 30.50 -6.02
CA THR A 172 -10.92 31.83 -5.63
C THR A 172 -10.24 32.94 -6.44
N THR A 173 -9.21 32.64 -7.22
CA THR A 173 -8.47 33.60 -8.04
C THR A 173 -9.19 33.78 -9.38
N PRO A 174 -9.77 34.97 -9.69
CA PRO A 174 -10.49 35.17 -10.95
C PRO A 174 -9.52 35.34 -12.12
N VAL A 175 -9.84 34.73 -13.25
CA VAL A 175 -9.13 34.97 -14.52
C VAL A 175 -9.49 36.35 -15.05
N PRO A 176 -8.52 37.17 -15.53
CA PRO A 176 -8.81 38.50 -16.09
C PRO A 176 -9.81 38.44 -17.23
N ALA A 177 -10.77 39.37 -17.25
CA ALA A 177 -11.86 39.42 -18.23
C ALA A 177 -11.37 39.57 -19.69
N SER A 178 -10.17 40.06 -19.88
CA SER A 178 -9.49 40.20 -21.18
C SER A 178 -8.95 38.90 -21.76
N HIS A 179 -8.92 37.85 -20.97
CA HIS A 179 -8.33 36.58 -21.40
C HIS A 179 -9.37 35.71 -22.15
N PRO A 180 -8.99 35.02 -23.25
CA PRO A 180 -9.94 34.20 -24.02
C PRO A 180 -10.57 33.05 -23.21
N PHE A 181 -10.01 32.72 -22.07
CA PHE A 181 -10.51 31.69 -21.15
C PHE A 181 -11.33 32.24 -19.96
N SER A 182 -11.85 33.46 -20.05
CA SER A 182 -12.70 34.08 -19.02
C SER A 182 -13.95 33.26 -18.66
N PHE A 183 -14.39 32.32 -19.55
CA PHE A 183 -15.46 31.38 -19.28
C PHE A 183 -15.16 30.40 -18.11
N LEU A 184 -13.88 30.22 -17.73
CA LEU A 184 -13.48 29.41 -16.58
C LEU A 184 -13.97 30.03 -15.25
N ASN A 185 -14.21 31.33 -15.21
CA ASN A 185 -14.76 32.00 -14.03
C ASN A 185 -16.21 31.62 -13.74
N HIS A 186 -16.90 30.94 -14.68
CA HIS A 186 -18.26 30.54 -14.47
C HIS A 186 -18.37 29.43 -13.43
N PRO A 187 -19.18 29.55 -12.37
CA PRO A 187 -19.27 28.60 -11.28
C PRO A 187 -19.65 27.19 -11.73
N LEU A 188 -20.38 27.04 -12.83
CA LEU A 188 -20.71 25.75 -13.42
C LEU A 188 -19.44 24.99 -13.92
N PHE A 189 -18.45 25.72 -14.41
CA PHE A 189 -17.20 25.08 -14.86
C PHE A 189 -16.38 24.54 -13.70
N ALA A 190 -16.23 25.32 -12.62
CA ALA A 190 -15.58 24.86 -11.40
C ALA A 190 -16.28 23.62 -10.81
N LEU A 191 -17.63 23.65 -10.81
CA LEU A 191 -18.43 22.53 -10.30
C LEU A 191 -18.28 21.28 -11.17
N LEU A 192 -18.24 21.43 -12.49
CA LEU A 192 -17.98 20.35 -13.44
C LEU A 192 -16.59 19.74 -13.24
N LEU A 193 -15.57 20.59 -13.05
CA LEU A 193 -14.22 20.14 -12.79
C LEU A 193 -14.14 19.33 -11.49
N ILE A 194 -14.72 19.84 -10.40
CA ILE A 194 -14.79 19.15 -9.11
C ILE A 194 -15.50 17.80 -9.26
N PHE A 195 -16.63 17.77 -9.98
CA PHE A 195 -17.36 16.53 -10.24
C PHE A 195 -16.51 15.52 -11.02
N LEU A 196 -15.80 15.97 -12.06
CA LEU A 196 -14.91 15.12 -12.85
C LEU A 196 -13.77 14.56 -12.00
N MET A 197 -13.17 15.41 -11.16
CA MET A 197 -12.13 14.99 -10.20
C MET A 197 -12.63 13.91 -9.24
N LEU A 198 -13.80 14.12 -8.65
CA LEU A 198 -14.43 13.16 -7.75
C LEU A 198 -14.78 11.84 -8.48
N ALA A 199 -15.34 11.93 -9.68
CA ALA A 199 -15.66 10.75 -10.48
C ALA A 199 -14.42 9.90 -10.75
N ILE A 200 -13.32 10.51 -11.19
CA ILE A 200 -12.06 9.79 -11.46
C ILE A 200 -11.43 9.26 -10.16
N ALA A 201 -11.48 10.05 -9.07
CA ALA A 201 -10.98 9.64 -7.76
C ALA A 201 -11.71 8.39 -7.21
N VAL A 202 -12.96 8.16 -7.62
CA VAL A 202 -13.71 6.94 -7.27
C VAL A 202 -13.45 5.83 -8.30
N LEU A 203 -13.47 6.13 -9.58
CA LEU A 203 -13.36 5.14 -10.66
C LEU A 203 -11.97 4.48 -10.69
N ALA A 204 -10.90 5.24 -10.51
CA ALA A 204 -9.53 4.69 -10.56
C ALA A 204 -9.30 3.60 -9.49
N PRO A 205 -9.61 3.81 -8.18
CA PRO A 205 -9.52 2.75 -7.18
C PRO A 205 -10.45 1.57 -7.44
N VAL A 206 -11.66 1.79 -7.99
CA VAL A 206 -12.59 0.70 -8.35
C VAL A 206 -11.96 -0.19 -9.42
N CYS A 207 -11.33 0.39 -10.44
CA CYS A 207 -10.60 -0.37 -11.46
C CYS A 207 -9.42 -1.12 -10.86
N GLY A 208 -8.60 -0.48 -10.01
CA GLY A 208 -7.50 -1.11 -9.31
C GLY A 208 -7.95 -2.29 -8.43
N ASN A 209 -9.05 -2.13 -7.69
CA ASN A 209 -9.61 -3.19 -6.85
C ASN A 209 -10.14 -4.38 -7.68
N ARG A 210 -10.66 -4.14 -8.89
CA ARG A 210 -11.02 -5.25 -9.79
C ARG A 210 -9.78 -6.04 -10.23
N GLY A 211 -8.68 -5.37 -10.53
CA GLY A 211 -7.40 -6.03 -10.78
C GLY A 211 -6.93 -6.89 -9.59
N THR A 212 -7.01 -6.35 -8.39
CA THR A 212 -6.61 -7.05 -7.15
C THR A 212 -7.45 -8.30 -6.86
N ARG A 213 -8.71 -8.37 -7.31
CA ARG A 213 -9.54 -9.58 -7.15
C ARG A 213 -8.95 -10.81 -7.84
N TYR A 214 -8.35 -10.65 -9.01
CA TYR A 214 -7.65 -11.76 -9.71
C TYR A 214 -6.46 -12.25 -8.90
N TRP A 215 -5.73 -11.35 -8.24
CA TRP A 215 -4.64 -11.71 -7.34
C TRP A 215 -5.13 -12.52 -6.13
N ASN A 216 -6.26 -12.12 -5.54
CA ASN A 216 -6.83 -12.83 -4.40
C ASN A 216 -7.32 -14.24 -4.78
N GLN A 217 -7.95 -14.41 -5.96
CA GLN A 217 -8.34 -15.72 -6.47
C GLN A 217 -7.13 -16.63 -6.69
N TYR A 218 -6.06 -16.07 -7.24
CA TYR A 218 -4.80 -16.79 -7.38
C TYR A 218 -4.19 -17.16 -6.03
N GLY A 219 -4.21 -16.27 -5.05
CA GLY A 219 -3.71 -16.51 -3.70
C GLY A 219 -4.33 -17.75 -3.05
N GLU A 220 -5.61 -18.03 -3.30
CA GLU A 220 -6.28 -19.25 -2.83
C GLU A 220 -5.77 -20.51 -3.53
N MET A 221 -5.58 -20.46 -4.85
CA MET A 221 -4.99 -21.56 -5.61
C MET A 221 -3.53 -21.81 -5.24
N ALA A 222 -2.78 -20.74 -5.02
CA ALA A 222 -1.37 -20.81 -4.65
C ALA A 222 -1.15 -21.40 -3.24
N ARG A 223 -2.14 -21.35 -2.34
CA ARG A 223 -2.00 -21.95 -1.00
C ARG A 223 -1.78 -23.47 -1.04
N ALA A 224 -2.53 -24.16 -1.89
CA ALA A 224 -2.35 -25.59 -2.07
C ALA A 224 -1.01 -25.89 -2.75
N GLY A 225 -0.69 -25.17 -3.82
CA GLY A 225 0.59 -25.30 -4.53
C GLY A 225 1.79 -24.99 -3.64
N ASN A 226 1.71 -24.00 -2.74
CA ASN A 226 2.77 -23.69 -1.79
C ASN A 226 3.00 -24.81 -0.77
N ARG A 227 1.95 -25.48 -0.30
CA ARG A 227 2.13 -26.62 0.61
C ARG A 227 2.87 -27.75 -0.08
N SER A 228 2.42 -28.13 -1.27
CA SER A 228 3.09 -29.15 -2.08
C SER A 228 4.53 -28.76 -2.41
N PHE A 229 4.73 -27.54 -2.89
CA PHE A 229 6.05 -27.00 -3.20
C PHE A 229 7.01 -27.03 -2.00
N SER A 230 6.57 -26.57 -0.84
CA SER A 230 7.36 -26.57 0.39
C SER A 230 7.65 -28.00 0.85
N PHE A 231 6.67 -28.90 0.80
CA PHE A 231 6.82 -30.29 1.18
C PHE A 231 7.89 -30.99 0.35
N TYR A 232 7.80 -30.92 -0.99
CA TYR A 232 8.79 -31.53 -1.86
C TYR A 232 10.14 -30.83 -1.80
N GLY A 233 10.17 -29.51 -1.60
CA GLY A 233 11.42 -28.76 -1.39
C GLY A 233 12.15 -29.18 -0.12
N PHE A 234 11.45 -29.38 0.99
CA PHE A 234 12.05 -29.90 2.23
C PHE A 234 12.50 -31.35 2.07
N MET A 235 11.73 -32.19 1.39
CA MET A 235 12.16 -33.57 1.11
C MET A 235 13.49 -33.63 0.35
N CYS A 236 13.70 -32.70 -0.58
CA CYS A 236 14.96 -32.64 -1.35
C CYS A 236 16.16 -32.14 -0.54
N THR A 237 15.92 -31.33 0.52
CA THR A 237 17.00 -30.62 1.25
C THR A 237 17.26 -31.17 2.65
N GLU A 238 16.34 -31.88 3.29
CA GLU A 238 16.50 -32.46 4.62
C GLU A 238 17.39 -33.72 4.57
N ARG A 239 18.44 -33.71 5.37
CA ARG A 239 19.45 -34.80 5.39
C ARG A 239 18.85 -36.16 5.74
N GLU A 240 17.92 -36.20 6.68
CA GLU A 240 17.29 -37.46 7.14
C GLU A 240 16.50 -38.10 6.01
N ARG A 241 15.72 -37.31 5.27
CA ARG A 241 14.90 -37.79 4.15
C ARG A 241 15.71 -38.09 2.89
N ALA A 242 16.88 -37.45 2.73
CA ALA A 242 17.76 -37.71 1.60
C ALA A 242 18.31 -39.14 1.57
N VAL A 243 18.47 -39.78 2.74
CA VAL A 243 18.85 -41.20 2.82
C VAL A 243 17.75 -42.10 2.29
N ASP A 244 16.52 -41.89 2.73
CA ASP A 244 15.35 -42.69 2.30
C ASP A 244 15.09 -42.53 0.80
N LEU A 245 15.18 -41.30 0.28
CA LEU A 245 15.01 -41.03 -1.15
C LEU A 245 16.05 -41.78 -2.01
N ARG A 246 17.29 -41.90 -1.51
CA ARG A 246 18.35 -42.65 -2.23
C ARG A 246 18.16 -44.15 -2.09
N MET A 247 17.73 -44.63 -0.91
CA MET A 247 17.48 -46.06 -0.68
C MET A 247 16.38 -46.61 -1.56
N TYR A 248 15.33 -45.79 -1.80
CA TYR A 248 14.16 -46.19 -2.58
C TYR A 248 14.20 -45.71 -4.04
N ASP A 249 15.29 -45.11 -4.47
CA ASP A 249 15.51 -44.56 -5.83
C ASP A 249 14.38 -43.60 -6.28
N GLN A 250 13.93 -42.72 -5.37
CA GLN A 250 12.83 -41.81 -5.59
C GLN A 250 13.26 -40.37 -5.90
N GLN A 251 14.56 -40.09 -6.02
CA GLN A 251 15.09 -38.72 -6.21
C GLN A 251 14.46 -38.03 -7.41
N ASP A 252 14.46 -38.70 -8.57
CA ASP A 252 13.94 -38.12 -9.84
C ASP A 252 12.45 -37.87 -9.76
N GLN A 253 11.70 -38.76 -9.09
CA GLN A 253 10.26 -38.59 -8.93
C GLN A 253 9.95 -37.37 -8.06
N VAL A 254 10.64 -37.19 -6.94
CA VAL A 254 10.44 -36.05 -6.04
C VAL A 254 10.90 -34.75 -6.69
N CYS A 255 12.05 -34.73 -7.38
CA CYS A 255 12.52 -33.57 -8.14
C CYS A 255 11.53 -33.17 -9.23
N ASN A 256 11.00 -34.13 -9.99
CA ASN A 256 10.01 -33.85 -11.03
C ASN A 256 8.71 -33.29 -10.45
N ARG A 257 8.25 -33.81 -9.31
CA ARG A 257 7.09 -33.24 -8.58
C ARG A 257 7.37 -31.80 -8.13
N TYR A 258 8.52 -31.56 -7.51
CA TYR A 258 8.93 -30.22 -7.11
C TYR A 258 8.96 -29.24 -8.29
N MET A 259 9.55 -29.64 -9.42
CA MET A 259 9.60 -28.83 -10.64
C MET A 259 8.20 -28.56 -11.23
N ASN A 260 7.31 -29.53 -11.16
CA ASN A 260 5.92 -29.36 -11.61
C ASN A 260 5.15 -28.37 -10.73
N GLU A 261 5.35 -28.41 -9.41
CA GLU A 261 4.76 -27.41 -8.50
C GLU A 261 5.35 -26.02 -8.70
N LEU A 262 6.65 -25.89 -9.00
CA LEU A 262 7.28 -24.64 -9.41
C LEU A 262 6.64 -24.03 -10.66
N ASN A 263 6.21 -24.85 -11.62
CA ASN A 263 5.53 -24.39 -12.83
C ASN A 263 4.19 -23.69 -12.54
N THR A 264 3.57 -23.94 -11.36
CA THR A 264 2.40 -23.19 -10.91
C THR A 264 2.68 -21.70 -10.76
N PHE A 265 3.92 -21.30 -10.52
CA PHE A 265 4.39 -19.93 -10.40
C PHE A 265 5.15 -19.42 -11.64
N GLY A 266 5.36 -20.26 -12.64
CA GLY A 266 6.15 -19.96 -13.84
C GLY A 266 5.44 -19.04 -14.85
N PRO A 267 6.12 -18.69 -15.96
CA PRO A 267 5.60 -17.78 -16.98
C PRO A 267 4.32 -18.28 -17.69
N ARG A 268 4.07 -19.58 -17.65
CA ARG A 268 2.86 -20.22 -18.22
C ARG A 268 1.74 -20.42 -17.21
N SER A 269 1.93 -20.00 -15.96
CA SER A 269 0.96 -20.15 -14.88
C SER A 269 -0.32 -19.35 -15.12
N LEU A 270 -1.38 -19.70 -14.41
CA LEU A 270 -2.65 -18.98 -14.43
C LEU A 270 -2.48 -17.52 -14.01
N ILE A 271 -1.60 -17.24 -13.04
CA ILE A 271 -1.34 -15.85 -12.62
C ILE A 271 -0.68 -15.04 -13.74
N ALA A 272 0.29 -15.63 -14.45
CA ALA A 272 0.94 -14.96 -15.57
C ALA A 272 -0.08 -14.66 -16.67
N ARG A 273 -1.06 -15.55 -16.89
CA ARG A 273 -2.16 -15.33 -17.83
C ARG A 273 -3.08 -14.20 -17.36
N TYR A 274 -3.48 -14.19 -16.08
CA TYR A 274 -4.31 -13.12 -15.53
C TYR A 274 -3.57 -11.79 -15.48
N ALA A 275 -2.28 -11.80 -15.14
CA ALA A 275 -1.46 -10.59 -15.09
C ALA A 275 -1.29 -9.92 -16.47
N ARG A 276 -1.13 -10.72 -17.54
CA ARG A 276 -1.05 -10.21 -18.93
C ARG A 276 -2.40 -9.80 -19.50
N GLY A 277 -3.48 -10.43 -19.08
CA GLY A 277 -4.84 -10.19 -19.56
C GLY A 277 -5.65 -9.26 -18.66
N PRO A 278 -6.73 -9.77 -18.04
CA PRO A 278 -7.73 -8.94 -17.39
C PRO A 278 -7.22 -8.13 -16.20
N MET A 279 -6.28 -8.66 -15.42
CA MET A 279 -5.69 -7.92 -14.31
C MET A 279 -4.84 -6.75 -14.82
N GLY A 280 -4.00 -6.99 -15.84
CA GLY A 280 -3.18 -5.96 -16.46
C GLY A 280 -4.03 -4.83 -17.03
N LEU A 281 -5.12 -5.15 -17.74
CA LEU A 281 -6.05 -4.15 -18.28
C LEU A 281 -6.68 -3.28 -17.19
N TRP A 282 -7.18 -3.88 -16.10
CA TRP A 282 -7.78 -3.11 -15.01
C TRP A 282 -6.78 -2.22 -14.28
N VAL A 283 -5.56 -2.71 -14.06
CA VAL A 283 -4.48 -1.93 -13.43
C VAL A 283 -4.03 -0.79 -14.34
N SER A 284 -3.86 -1.06 -15.64
CA SER A 284 -3.50 -0.03 -16.63
C SER A 284 -4.59 1.04 -16.75
N LEU A 285 -5.87 0.65 -16.75
CA LEU A 285 -6.99 1.57 -16.78
C LEU A 285 -7.02 2.46 -15.51
N SER A 286 -6.78 1.88 -14.33
CA SER A 286 -6.65 2.64 -13.09
C SER A 286 -5.54 3.68 -13.16
N SER A 287 -4.37 3.29 -13.68
CA SER A 287 -3.22 4.19 -13.84
C SER A 287 -3.49 5.28 -14.88
N ALA A 288 -4.10 4.93 -16.01
CA ALA A 288 -4.47 5.89 -17.05
C ALA A 288 -5.47 6.93 -16.54
N LEU A 289 -6.49 6.52 -15.78
CA LEU A 289 -7.44 7.44 -15.15
C LEU A 289 -6.75 8.40 -14.16
N SER A 290 -5.78 7.90 -13.38
CA SER A 290 -5.02 8.75 -12.44
C SER A 290 -4.16 9.78 -13.17
N VAL A 291 -3.48 9.38 -14.26
CA VAL A 291 -2.68 10.30 -15.09
C VAL A 291 -3.57 11.33 -15.77
N LEU A 292 -4.73 10.92 -16.29
CA LEU A 292 -5.71 11.81 -16.92
C LEU A 292 -6.21 12.86 -15.93
N LEU A 293 -6.50 12.48 -14.69
CA LEU A 293 -6.88 13.42 -13.63
C LEU A 293 -5.78 14.46 -13.38
N THR A 294 -4.53 14.01 -13.25
CA THR A 294 -3.38 14.90 -13.06
C THR A 294 -3.23 15.86 -14.24
N GLY A 295 -3.39 15.37 -15.47
CA GLY A 295 -3.32 16.19 -16.69
C GLY A 295 -4.43 17.26 -16.76
N ILE A 296 -5.66 16.92 -16.39
CA ILE A 296 -6.79 17.86 -16.35
C ILE A 296 -6.53 18.97 -15.34
N VAL A 297 -6.09 18.61 -14.13
CA VAL A 297 -5.77 19.60 -13.09
C VAL A 297 -4.63 20.50 -13.54
N TYR A 298 -3.58 19.92 -14.13
CA TYR A 298 -2.45 20.70 -14.65
C TYR A 298 -2.87 21.67 -15.73
N LEU A 299 -3.68 21.25 -16.70
CA LEU A 299 -4.21 22.14 -17.74
C LEU A 299 -5.04 23.29 -17.14
N TYR A 300 -5.90 22.98 -16.16
CA TYR A 300 -6.71 24.01 -15.48
C TYR A 300 -5.83 25.04 -14.75
N VAL A 301 -4.73 24.61 -14.15
CA VAL A 301 -3.79 25.52 -13.46
C VAL A 301 -2.99 26.37 -14.44
N CYS A 302 -2.70 25.85 -15.64
CA CYS A 302 -1.93 26.58 -16.66
C CYS A 302 -2.78 27.58 -17.47
N LEU A 303 -4.09 27.39 -17.54
CA LEU A 303 -5.03 28.29 -18.22
C LEU A 303 -5.51 29.41 -17.32
#